data_e2240e3371254b7158226b8c1aa2882e
#
_entry.id   e2240e3371254b7158226b8c1aa2882e
#
_cell.length_a   1.000
_cell.length_b   1.000
_cell.length_c   1.000
_cell.angle_alpha   90.00
_cell.angle_beta   90.00
_cell.angle_gamma   90.00
#
_symmetry.space_group_name_H-M   'P 1'
#
loop_
_entity.id
_entity.type
_entity.pdbx_description
1 polymer ?
#
loop_
_entity_poly.entity_id
_entity_poly.type
_entity_poly.pdbx_seq_one_letter_code
_entity_poly.pdbx_strand_id
1 'polypeptide(L)'
;MPCYYPIDVYWAKEANPDTGRTPIKFSRHGSSGDHLQVPCGKCVGCRSDQAQSWAIRIHCEALMHEQNAFLTLTYADNHPVTGEPRPETVLKEHLQDFFKRLRHVYKFRYFATGECGDQTGRPHYHAIILS
;
A
#
# COMPACT_ATOMS: atom_id res chain seq x y z
N MET A 1 -14.82 3.46 9.43
CA MET A 1 -15.84 4.48 9.06
C MET A 1 -16.55 4.04 7.78
N PRO A 2 -17.86 4.29 7.62
CA PRO A 2 -18.57 3.89 6.40
C PRO A 2 -18.06 4.65 5.17
N CYS A 3 -18.17 4.03 4.01
CA CYS A 3 -17.87 4.69 2.74
C CYS A 3 -18.92 5.80 2.49
N TYR A 4 -18.46 7.00 2.13
CA TYR A 4 -19.36 8.12 1.85
C TYR A 4 -19.93 8.11 0.43
N TYR A 5 -19.28 7.42 -0.49
CA TYR A 5 -19.65 7.37 -1.91
C TYR A 5 -19.55 5.93 -2.41
N PRO A 6 -20.42 5.00 -1.92
CA PRO A 6 -20.39 3.62 -2.38
C PRO A 6 -20.68 3.56 -3.89
N ILE A 7 -20.11 2.55 -4.54
CA ILE A 7 -20.27 2.31 -5.97
C ILE A 7 -21.24 1.14 -6.15
N ASP A 8 -22.28 1.34 -6.97
CA ASP A 8 -23.18 0.27 -7.33
C ASP A 8 -22.50 -0.67 -8.33
N VAL A 9 -22.55 -1.95 -8.01
CA VAL A 9 -22.01 -3.03 -8.85
C VAL A 9 -23.06 -4.13 -8.98
N TYR A 10 -22.93 -4.93 -10.02
CA TYR A 10 -23.91 -5.94 -10.39
C TYR A 10 -23.22 -7.30 -10.56
N TRP A 11 -23.91 -8.36 -10.20
CA TRP A 11 -23.43 -9.70 -10.50
C TRP A 11 -23.53 -9.98 -12.00
N ALA A 12 -22.53 -10.62 -12.59
CA ALA A 12 -22.61 -11.11 -13.94
C ALA A 12 -23.70 -12.21 -14.05
N LYS A 13 -24.26 -12.42 -15.23
CA LYS A 13 -25.22 -13.52 -15.48
C LYS A 13 -24.57 -14.89 -15.41
N GLU A 14 -23.32 -14.96 -15.83
CA GLU A 14 -22.57 -16.21 -15.96
C GLU A 14 -21.36 -16.23 -15.03
N ALA A 15 -21.13 -17.39 -14.42
CA ALA A 15 -19.92 -17.62 -13.65
C ALA A 15 -18.72 -17.78 -14.60
N ASN A 16 -17.54 -17.41 -14.12
CA ASN A 16 -16.29 -17.65 -14.83
C ASN A 16 -16.06 -19.18 -14.93
N PRO A 17 -15.91 -19.75 -16.13
CA PRO A 17 -15.78 -21.20 -16.32
C PRO A 17 -14.54 -21.79 -15.63
N ASP A 18 -13.45 -21.01 -15.52
CA ASP A 18 -12.19 -21.48 -14.95
C ASP A 18 -12.20 -21.50 -13.42
N THR A 19 -12.91 -20.55 -12.81
CA THR A 19 -12.89 -20.35 -11.34
C THR A 19 -14.19 -20.72 -10.66
N GLY A 20 -15.28 -20.92 -11.40
CA GLY A 20 -16.63 -21.16 -10.90
C GLY A 20 -17.25 -19.95 -10.15
N ARG A 21 -16.58 -18.80 -10.12
CA ARG A 21 -17.03 -17.60 -9.41
C ARG A 21 -17.78 -16.66 -10.33
N THR A 22 -18.86 -16.06 -9.82
CA THR A 22 -19.61 -15.02 -10.56
C THR A 22 -18.88 -13.67 -10.39
N PRO A 23 -18.35 -13.08 -11.49
CA PRO A 23 -17.65 -11.81 -11.40
C PRO A 23 -18.61 -10.64 -11.16
N ILE A 24 -18.06 -9.55 -10.62
CA ILE A 24 -18.76 -8.29 -10.42
C ILE A 24 -18.56 -7.41 -11.67
N LYS A 25 -19.62 -6.73 -12.10
CA LYS A 25 -19.61 -5.74 -13.19
C LYS A 25 -20.00 -4.37 -12.64
N PHE A 26 -19.35 -3.34 -13.18
CA PHE A 26 -19.67 -1.93 -12.87
C PHE A 26 -20.76 -1.37 -13.79
N SER A 27 -21.30 -2.18 -14.68
CA SER A 27 -22.37 -1.83 -15.60
C SER A 27 -23.54 -2.80 -15.44
N ARG A 28 -24.76 -2.27 -15.52
CA ARG A 28 -25.97 -3.09 -15.49
C ARG A 28 -26.13 -3.97 -16.75
N HIS A 29 -25.49 -3.58 -17.86
CA HIS A 29 -25.55 -4.34 -19.09
C HIS A 29 -24.90 -5.72 -18.96
N GLY A 30 -25.61 -6.77 -19.26
CA GLY A 30 -25.14 -8.15 -19.13
C GLY A 30 -24.99 -8.67 -17.70
N SER A 31 -25.72 -8.06 -16.75
CA SER A 31 -25.80 -8.50 -15.36
C SER A 31 -27.08 -9.32 -15.09
N SER A 32 -27.13 -10.02 -13.96
CA SER A 32 -28.33 -10.73 -13.47
C SER A 32 -29.46 -9.79 -13.05
N GLY A 33 -29.19 -8.49 -12.87
CA GLY A 33 -30.12 -7.51 -12.32
C GLY A 33 -29.92 -7.26 -10.83
N ASP A 34 -29.38 -8.19 -10.09
CA ASP A 34 -29.05 -8.03 -8.67
C ASP A 34 -27.85 -7.12 -8.52
N HIS A 35 -27.95 -6.16 -7.59
CA HIS A 35 -26.88 -5.20 -7.34
C HIS A 35 -26.48 -5.24 -5.87
N LEU A 36 -25.25 -4.80 -5.63
CA LEU A 36 -24.71 -4.57 -4.30
C LEU A 36 -23.86 -3.29 -4.33
N GLN A 37 -23.64 -2.73 -3.16
CA GLN A 37 -22.77 -1.58 -3.02
C GLN A 37 -21.40 -1.99 -2.50
N VAL A 38 -20.34 -1.49 -3.16
CA VAL A 38 -18.97 -1.69 -2.74
C VAL A 38 -18.33 -0.38 -2.33
N PRO A 39 -17.39 -0.38 -1.37
CA PRO A 39 -16.67 0.83 -0.99
C PRO A 39 -15.92 1.44 -2.18
N CYS A 40 -15.95 2.76 -2.32
CA CYS A 40 -15.28 3.45 -3.44
C CYS A 40 -13.74 3.41 -3.38
N GLY A 41 -13.15 3.08 -2.22
CA GLY A 41 -11.72 3.01 -2.00
C GLY A 41 -10.99 4.36 -1.90
N LYS A 42 -11.66 5.48 -2.20
CA LYS A 42 -11.00 6.80 -2.36
C LYS A 42 -11.41 7.84 -1.32
N CYS A 43 -12.63 7.76 -0.78
CA CYS A 43 -13.10 8.71 0.22
C CYS A 43 -12.36 8.57 1.55
N VAL A 44 -12.46 9.58 2.40
CA VAL A 44 -11.80 9.60 3.73
C VAL A 44 -12.16 8.37 4.56
N GLY A 45 -13.45 7.94 4.55
CA GLY A 45 -13.88 6.73 5.25
C GLY A 45 -13.14 5.47 4.77
N CYS A 46 -13.10 5.24 3.45
CA CYS A 46 -12.40 4.08 2.89
C CYS A 46 -10.89 4.11 3.15
N ARG A 47 -10.27 5.28 3.05
CA ARG A 47 -8.83 5.44 3.34
C ARG A 47 -8.53 5.18 4.81
N SER A 48 -9.38 5.63 5.71
CA SER A 48 -9.27 5.36 7.14
C SER A 48 -9.40 3.86 7.46
N ASP A 49 -10.38 3.18 6.88
CA ASP A 49 -10.57 1.74 7.08
C ASP A 49 -9.36 0.94 6.53
N GLN A 50 -8.82 1.36 5.39
CA GLN A 50 -7.61 0.76 4.84
C GLN A 50 -6.40 0.98 5.77
N ALA A 51 -6.22 2.19 6.28
CA ALA A 51 -5.14 2.51 7.21
C ALA A 51 -5.25 1.68 8.50
N GLN A 52 -6.44 1.57 9.08
CA GLN A 52 -6.68 0.73 10.26
C GLN A 52 -6.39 -0.75 9.98
N SER A 53 -6.82 -1.26 8.82
CA SER A 53 -6.55 -2.65 8.43
C SER A 53 -5.04 -2.93 8.34
N TRP A 54 -4.27 -2.00 7.78
CA TRP A 54 -2.81 -2.12 7.74
C TRP A 54 -2.18 -2.00 9.13
N ALA A 55 -2.64 -1.07 9.96
CA ALA A 55 -2.14 -0.91 11.32
C ALA A 55 -2.32 -2.19 12.15
N ILE A 56 -3.49 -2.83 12.06
CA ILE A 56 -3.77 -4.09 12.74
C ILE A 56 -2.83 -5.20 12.22
N ARG A 57 -2.66 -5.33 10.90
CA ARG A 57 -1.77 -6.35 10.31
C ARG A 57 -0.32 -6.15 10.75
N ILE A 58 0.17 -4.91 10.76
CA ILE A 58 1.52 -4.58 11.19
C ILE A 58 1.68 -4.89 12.69
N HIS A 59 0.70 -4.53 13.50
CA HIS A 59 0.71 -4.83 14.93
C HIS A 59 0.75 -6.34 15.21
N CYS A 60 -0.13 -7.12 14.57
CA CYS A 60 -0.13 -8.58 14.71
C CYS A 60 1.20 -9.20 14.27
N GLU A 61 1.77 -8.72 13.17
CA GLU A 61 3.08 -9.19 12.71
C GLU A 61 4.18 -8.82 13.71
N ALA A 62 4.16 -7.60 14.25
CA ALA A 62 5.15 -7.14 15.21
C ALA A 62 5.17 -7.97 16.50
N LEU A 63 4.02 -8.49 16.92
CA LEU A 63 3.94 -9.38 18.08
C LEU A 63 4.60 -10.76 17.86
N MET A 64 4.84 -11.14 16.61
CA MET A 64 5.51 -12.41 16.24
C MET A 64 7.02 -12.27 16.17
N HIS A 65 7.57 -11.07 16.40
CA HIS A 65 8.99 -10.76 16.29
C HIS A 65 9.51 -10.19 17.62
N GLU A 66 10.72 -10.58 17.98
CA GLU A 66 11.34 -10.11 19.23
C GLU A 66 11.84 -8.67 19.13
N GLN A 67 12.25 -8.25 17.93
CA GLN A 67 12.81 -6.93 17.71
C GLN A 67 12.06 -6.22 16.57
N ASN A 68 11.68 -4.98 16.85
CA ASN A 68 10.99 -4.14 15.90
C ASN A 68 11.65 -2.77 15.86
N ALA A 69 11.85 -2.22 14.67
CA ALA A 69 12.44 -0.90 14.48
C ALA A 69 11.61 -0.06 13.50
N PHE A 70 11.43 1.21 13.81
CA PHE A 70 10.87 2.18 12.89
C PHE A 70 11.99 3.02 12.26
N LEU A 71 12.03 3.08 10.95
CA LEU A 71 13.03 3.83 10.20
C LEU A 71 12.38 4.94 9.38
N THR A 72 13.04 6.09 9.36
CA THR A 72 12.79 7.14 8.37
C THR A 72 14.02 7.27 7.48
N LEU A 73 13.83 7.03 6.18
CA LEU A 73 14.89 7.09 5.18
C LEU A 73 14.71 8.32 4.31
N THR A 74 15.69 9.19 4.28
CA THR A 74 15.69 10.42 3.49
C THR A 74 16.85 10.41 2.51
N TYR A 75 16.71 11.15 1.41
CA TYR A 75 17.81 11.39 0.49
C TYR A 75 18.74 12.49 1.01
N ALA A 76 20.03 12.33 0.78
CA ALA A 76 20.95 13.47 0.80
C ALA A 76 20.59 14.46 -0.33
N ASP A 77 20.95 15.74 -0.21
CA ASP A 77 20.64 16.72 -1.24
C ASP A 77 21.33 16.40 -2.58
N ASN A 78 22.57 15.89 -2.47
CA ASN A 78 23.30 15.34 -3.61
C ASN A 78 23.81 13.94 -3.29
N HIS A 79 23.89 13.10 -4.30
CA HIS A 79 24.44 11.75 -4.15
C HIS A 79 25.94 11.83 -3.76
N PRO A 80 26.38 11.17 -2.68
CA PRO A 80 27.71 11.37 -2.11
C PRO A 80 28.87 10.95 -3.04
N VAL A 81 28.60 10.09 -4.03
CA VAL A 81 29.62 9.60 -4.98
C VAL A 81 29.48 10.24 -6.34
N THR A 82 28.27 10.35 -6.90
CA THR A 82 28.04 10.85 -8.26
C THR A 82 27.81 12.36 -8.30
N GLY A 83 27.49 12.98 -7.17
CA GLY A 83 27.14 14.42 -7.12
C GLY A 83 25.76 14.77 -7.71
N GLU A 84 25.03 13.76 -8.20
CA GLU A 84 23.69 13.96 -8.77
C GLU A 84 22.70 14.49 -7.72
N PRO A 85 21.80 15.40 -8.11
CA PRO A 85 20.78 15.91 -7.20
C PRO A 85 19.82 14.79 -6.77
N ARG A 86 19.24 14.93 -5.58
CA ARG A 86 18.22 13.99 -5.10
C ARG A 86 17.02 13.93 -6.05
N PRO A 87 16.31 12.78 -6.11
CA PRO A 87 15.07 12.68 -6.88
C PRO A 87 14.02 13.67 -6.35
N GLU A 88 13.15 14.15 -7.22
CA GLU A 88 12.03 15.02 -6.86
C GLU A 88 10.85 14.24 -6.26
N THR A 89 10.82 12.92 -6.46
CA THR A 89 9.74 12.03 -5.98
C THR A 89 10.28 10.74 -5.38
N VAL A 90 9.42 10.00 -4.73
CA VAL A 90 9.75 8.67 -4.20
C VAL A 90 9.94 7.66 -5.33
N LEU A 91 11.02 6.91 -5.30
CA LEU A 91 11.36 5.89 -6.28
C LEU A 91 11.38 4.51 -5.59
N LYS A 92 10.44 3.66 -5.96
CA LYS A 92 10.28 2.32 -5.39
C LYS A 92 11.57 1.48 -5.50
N GLU A 93 12.28 1.64 -6.59
CA GLU A 93 13.53 0.93 -6.90
C GLU A 93 14.61 1.23 -5.87
N HIS A 94 14.77 2.47 -5.45
CA HIS A 94 15.76 2.88 -4.44
C HIS A 94 15.48 2.22 -3.09
N LEU A 95 14.20 2.17 -2.68
CA LEU A 95 13.81 1.50 -1.45
C LEU A 95 14.03 -0.02 -1.53
N GLN A 96 13.69 -0.63 -2.68
CA GLN A 96 13.92 -2.05 -2.91
C GLN A 96 15.41 -2.42 -2.84
N ASP A 97 16.27 -1.60 -3.45
CA ASP A 97 17.72 -1.82 -3.46
C ASP A 97 18.34 -1.62 -2.07
N PHE A 98 17.82 -0.66 -1.30
CA PHE A 98 18.19 -0.52 0.11
C PHE A 98 17.89 -1.81 0.89
N PHE A 99 16.67 -2.34 0.80
CA PHE A 99 16.29 -3.56 1.50
C PHE A 99 16.99 -4.82 0.97
N LYS A 100 17.31 -4.90 -0.32
CA LYS A 100 18.14 -5.99 -0.86
C LYS A 100 19.51 -6.00 -0.18
N ARG A 101 20.18 -4.84 -0.12
CA ARG A 101 21.48 -4.72 0.55
C ARG A 101 21.41 -5.08 2.02
N LEU A 102 20.41 -4.59 2.73
CA LEU A 102 20.23 -4.87 4.16
C LEU A 102 20.00 -6.37 4.43
N ARG A 103 19.30 -7.07 3.55
CA ARG A 103 19.04 -8.52 3.65
C ARG A 103 20.27 -9.40 3.51
N HIS A 104 21.36 -8.90 2.97
CA HIS A 104 22.64 -9.65 2.97
C HIS A 104 23.23 -9.78 4.39
N VAL A 105 22.86 -8.88 5.30
CA VAL A 105 23.38 -8.84 6.67
C VAL A 105 22.36 -9.36 7.68
N TYR A 106 21.08 -9.03 7.49
CA TYR A 106 20.02 -9.33 8.46
C TYR A 106 18.86 -10.08 7.80
N LYS A 107 18.24 -10.98 8.56
CA LYS A 107 16.96 -11.60 8.19
C LYS A 107 15.85 -10.77 8.83
N PHE A 108 14.93 -10.24 8.04
CA PHE A 108 13.81 -9.44 8.53
C PHE A 108 12.65 -9.42 7.54
N ARG A 109 11.48 -9.08 8.06
CA ARG A 109 10.32 -8.67 7.30
C ARG A 109 10.18 -7.14 7.41
N TYR A 110 9.45 -6.53 6.50
CA TYR A 110 9.21 -5.10 6.58
C TYR A 110 7.88 -4.71 5.98
N PHE A 111 7.37 -3.60 6.47
CA PHE A 111 6.33 -2.80 5.85
C PHE A 111 6.92 -1.41 5.60
N ALA A 112 6.71 -0.86 4.40
CA ALA A 112 7.25 0.45 4.07
C ALA A 112 6.31 1.24 3.17
N THR A 113 6.34 2.56 3.33
CA THR A 113 5.63 3.54 2.51
C THR A 113 6.56 4.68 2.14
N GLY A 114 6.33 5.30 1.00
CA GLY A 114 7.05 6.51 0.58
C GLY A 114 6.08 7.66 0.45
N GLU A 115 6.53 8.85 0.81
CA GLU A 115 5.78 10.08 0.70
C GLU A 115 6.68 11.27 0.40
N CYS A 116 6.09 12.36 -0.06
CA CYS A 116 6.76 13.66 -0.19
C CYS A 116 6.28 14.56 0.94
N GLY A 117 7.20 15.24 1.62
CA GLY A 117 6.87 16.11 2.74
C GLY A 117 5.95 17.26 2.34
N ASP A 118 4.93 17.53 3.14
CA ASP A 118 3.88 18.52 2.84
C ASP A 118 4.44 19.95 2.65
N GLN A 119 5.47 20.32 3.40
CA GLN A 119 6.04 21.68 3.35
C GLN A 119 7.20 21.82 2.36
N THR A 120 8.04 20.80 2.25
CA THR A 120 9.28 20.86 1.47
C THR A 120 9.22 20.06 0.18
N GLY A 121 8.20 19.25 -0.02
CA GLY A 121 8.12 18.28 -1.13
C GLY A 121 9.22 17.21 -1.10
N ARG A 122 10.04 17.16 -0.02
CA ARG A 122 11.20 16.25 0.05
C ARG A 122 10.73 14.81 0.12
N PRO A 123 11.15 13.95 -0.84
CA PRO A 123 10.79 12.53 -0.81
C PRO A 123 11.50 11.81 0.35
N HIS A 124 10.75 10.96 1.03
CA HIS A 124 11.26 10.14 2.12
C HIS A 124 10.43 8.87 2.26
N TYR A 125 10.94 7.92 3.03
CA TYR A 125 10.27 6.64 3.28
C TYR A 125 10.18 6.38 4.77
N HIS A 126 9.07 5.81 5.18
CA HIS A 126 8.90 5.23 6.49
C HIS A 126 8.87 3.72 6.37
N ALA A 127 9.58 3.03 7.23
CA ALA A 127 9.62 1.57 7.23
C ALA A 127 9.57 1.04 8.66
N ILE A 128 8.83 -0.04 8.85
CA ILE A 128 8.86 -0.87 10.05
C ILE A 128 9.61 -2.13 9.68
N ILE A 129 10.67 -2.42 10.40
CA ILE A 129 11.46 -3.64 10.29
C ILE A 129 11.10 -4.56 11.45
N LEU A 130 10.90 -5.83 11.14
CA LEU A 130 10.43 -6.87 12.05
C LEU A 130 11.43 -8.04 11.99
N SER A 131 12.09 -8.37 13.11
CA SER A 131 13.14 -9.38 13.18
C SER A 131 13.03 -10.28 14.40
#